data_a7686dad0d9ecb4d416654e8ff78deda
#
_entry.id   a7686dad0d9ecb4d416654e8ff78deda
#
_cell.length_a   1.000
_cell.length_b   1.000
_cell.length_c   1.000
_cell.angle_alpha   90.00
_cell.angle_beta   90.00
_cell.angle_gamma   90.00
#
_symmetry.space_group_name_H-M   'P 1'
#
loop_
_entity.id
_entity.type
_entity.pdbx_description
1 polymer ?
#
loop_
_entity_poly.entity_id
_entity_poly.type
_entity_poly.pdbx_seq_one_letter_code
_entity_poly.pdbx_strand_id
1 'polypeptide(L)'
;MYLIQLIIGGIAQGCIYGLIALGFVLIYKATETVSFAQGELMMLGAFCGLALMTMLGWPYWLAVPSAIGAMALFGLLVERAVIRPILGQPAFSIVMLTIGIGYIARGLITMIPGIGTETHVLPVPYKDDIARLGGLVINIEQLVVIAATAVLCLALFALFRYSRIGVAMQASSQNQLAAYYMGIPVQRLNGLVWALAAGVAAIAGLLLAPITFVHANMGFIGLKAFPAAVVGGFSSLPGAIVGGLIIGVVEALAGFYLPEGFKDIAAYVVVLLMLMIKPNGLFGESLRKKV
;
A
#
# COMPACT_ATOMS: atom_id res chain seq x y z
N MET A 1 12.71 -17.52 22.35
CA MET A 1 13.00 -16.09 22.09
C MET A 1 13.09 -15.78 20.59
N TYR A 2 13.85 -16.51 19.79
CA TYR A 2 13.97 -16.29 18.34
C TYR A 2 12.64 -16.28 17.59
N LEU A 3 11.70 -17.18 17.92
CA LEU A 3 10.40 -17.28 17.27
C LEU A 3 9.54 -16.01 17.48
N ILE A 4 9.62 -15.40 18.67
CA ILE A 4 8.91 -14.15 18.97
C ILE A 4 9.48 -12.99 18.16
N GLN A 5 10.81 -12.88 18.06
CA GLN A 5 11.46 -11.87 17.22
C GLN A 5 11.10 -12.04 15.74
N LEU A 6 11.06 -13.27 15.25
CA LEU A 6 10.66 -13.60 13.89
C LEU A 6 9.21 -13.20 13.62
N ILE A 7 8.29 -13.47 14.57
CA ILE A 7 6.89 -13.07 14.44
C ILE A 7 6.74 -11.53 14.45
N ILE A 8 7.47 -10.82 15.31
CA ILE A 8 7.45 -9.35 15.34
C ILE A 8 7.94 -8.78 14.01
N GLY A 9 9.04 -9.31 13.46
CA GLY A 9 9.53 -8.94 12.14
C GLY A 9 8.51 -9.24 11.03
N GLY A 10 7.85 -10.40 11.09
CA GLY A 10 6.78 -10.78 10.17
C GLY A 10 5.55 -9.87 10.28
N ILE A 11 5.18 -9.45 11.49
CA ILE A 11 4.10 -8.47 11.72
C ILE A 11 4.47 -7.11 11.13
N ALA A 12 5.69 -6.62 11.36
CA ALA A 12 6.15 -5.35 10.81
C ALA A 12 6.13 -5.37 9.26
N GLN A 13 6.66 -6.44 8.65
CA GLN A 13 6.60 -6.64 7.21
C GLN A 13 5.16 -6.75 6.72
N GLY A 14 4.33 -7.48 7.44
CA GLY A 14 2.89 -7.63 7.17
C GLY A 14 2.12 -6.33 7.26
N CYS A 15 2.48 -5.43 8.17
CA CYS A 15 1.93 -4.08 8.24
C CYS A 15 2.21 -3.28 6.96
N ILE A 16 3.42 -3.36 6.42
CA ILE A 16 3.78 -2.69 5.16
C ILE A 16 2.96 -3.27 3.99
N TYR A 17 2.90 -4.60 3.89
CA TYR A 17 2.05 -5.25 2.88
C TYR A 17 0.58 -4.86 3.02
N GLY A 18 0.09 -4.77 4.25
CA GLY A 18 -1.27 -4.33 4.56
C GLY A 18 -1.53 -2.89 4.12
N LEU A 19 -0.58 -1.97 4.31
CA LEU A 19 -0.70 -0.58 3.86
C LEU A 19 -0.76 -0.49 2.32
N ILE A 20 0.08 -1.24 1.63
CA ILE A 20 0.05 -1.28 0.16
C ILE A 20 -1.26 -1.92 -0.31
N ALA A 21 -1.68 -3.02 0.33
CA ALA A 21 -2.95 -3.69 0.06
C ALA A 21 -4.16 -2.78 0.31
N LEU A 22 -4.12 -1.92 1.34
CA LEU A 22 -5.13 -0.87 1.54
C LEU A 22 -5.25 0.06 0.33
N GLY A 23 -4.13 0.47 -0.26
CA GLY A 23 -4.14 1.28 -1.48
C GLY A 23 -4.83 0.56 -2.65
N PHE A 24 -4.54 -0.73 -2.86
CA PHE A 24 -5.24 -1.55 -3.84
C PHE A 24 -6.75 -1.59 -3.58
N VAL A 25 -7.15 -1.86 -2.34
CA VAL A 25 -8.56 -1.98 -1.94
C VAL A 25 -9.28 -0.64 -2.08
N LEU A 26 -8.65 0.48 -1.72
CA LEU A 26 -9.22 1.82 -1.89
C LEU A 26 -9.57 2.10 -3.35
N ILE A 27 -8.61 1.89 -4.25
CA ILE A 27 -8.82 2.12 -5.69
C ILE A 27 -9.87 1.15 -6.23
N TYR A 28 -9.80 -0.12 -5.88
CA TYR A 28 -10.75 -1.13 -6.33
C TYR A 28 -12.20 -0.79 -5.92
N LYS A 29 -12.41 -0.32 -4.68
CA LYS A 29 -13.74 0.11 -4.22
C LYS A 29 -14.30 1.30 -4.98
N ALA A 30 -13.45 2.17 -5.51
CA ALA A 30 -13.88 3.35 -6.25
C ALA A 30 -14.10 3.09 -7.75
N THR A 31 -13.26 2.23 -8.35
CA THR A 31 -13.21 2.07 -9.81
C THR A 31 -13.58 0.67 -10.28
N GLU A 32 -13.78 -0.27 -9.36
CA GLU A 32 -13.97 -1.72 -9.62
C GLU A 32 -12.81 -2.34 -10.43
N THR A 33 -11.67 -1.65 -10.47
CA THR A 33 -10.48 -2.09 -11.20
C THR A 33 -9.26 -2.12 -10.29
N VAL A 34 -8.35 -3.06 -10.55
CA VAL A 34 -7.09 -3.16 -9.81
C VAL A 34 -6.07 -2.23 -10.43
N SER A 35 -5.39 -1.43 -9.60
CA SER A 35 -4.31 -0.54 -10.05
C SER A 35 -2.96 -1.14 -9.70
N PHE A 36 -2.20 -1.58 -10.69
CA PHE A 36 -0.83 -2.08 -10.48
C PHE A 36 0.22 -0.98 -10.30
N ALA A 37 -0.16 0.29 -10.39
CA ALA A 37 0.73 1.41 -10.08
C ALA A 37 1.05 1.57 -8.59
N GLN A 38 0.36 0.85 -7.69
CA GLN A 38 0.43 1.07 -6.24
C GLN A 38 1.86 0.87 -5.69
N GLY A 39 2.58 -0.15 -6.17
CA GLY A 39 3.98 -0.37 -5.79
C GLY A 39 4.90 0.77 -6.23
N GLU A 40 4.68 1.29 -7.43
CA GLU A 40 5.47 2.41 -7.94
C GLU A 40 5.13 3.73 -7.24
N LEU A 41 3.87 3.93 -6.83
CA LEU A 41 3.48 5.07 -5.98
C LEU A 41 4.17 5.00 -4.62
N MET A 42 4.33 3.80 -4.05
CA MET A 42 5.11 3.58 -2.84
C MET A 42 6.59 3.96 -3.05
N MET A 43 7.20 3.50 -4.13
CA MET A 43 8.58 3.83 -4.51
C MET A 43 8.75 5.35 -4.68
N LEU A 44 7.86 6.00 -5.45
CA LEU A 44 7.87 7.46 -5.64
C LEU A 44 7.76 8.20 -4.31
N GLY A 45 6.94 7.72 -3.38
CA GLY A 45 6.81 8.29 -2.04
C GLY A 45 8.11 8.24 -1.25
N ALA A 46 8.83 7.10 -1.30
CA ALA A 46 10.14 6.96 -0.67
C ALA A 46 11.19 7.89 -1.29
N PHE A 47 11.25 7.98 -2.64
CA PHE A 47 12.14 8.90 -3.33
C PHE A 47 11.79 10.37 -3.10
N CYS A 48 10.51 10.72 -3.02
CA CYS A 48 10.07 12.08 -2.66
C CYS A 48 10.56 12.47 -1.27
N GLY A 49 10.39 11.59 -0.28
CA GLY A 49 10.90 11.82 1.07
C GLY A 49 12.44 11.93 1.11
N LEU A 50 13.12 11.05 0.39
CA LEU A 50 14.59 11.12 0.26
C LEU A 50 15.04 12.47 -0.34
N ALA A 51 14.43 12.90 -1.44
CA ALA A 51 14.78 14.16 -2.11
C ALA A 51 14.55 15.37 -1.19
N LEU A 52 13.44 15.41 -0.45
CA LEU A 52 13.15 16.49 0.50
C LEU A 52 14.20 16.55 1.62
N MET A 53 14.65 15.41 2.13
CA MET A 53 15.63 15.35 3.21
C MET A 53 17.06 15.61 2.73
N THR A 54 17.46 15.05 1.58
CA THR A 54 18.85 15.11 1.11
C THR A 54 19.13 16.33 0.23
N MET A 55 18.22 16.72 -0.67
CA MET A 55 18.43 17.84 -1.57
C MET A 55 17.99 19.17 -0.97
N LEU A 56 16.84 19.20 -0.28
CA LEU A 56 16.33 20.43 0.34
C LEU A 56 16.79 20.59 1.81
N GLY A 57 17.40 19.56 2.41
CA GLY A 57 17.86 19.61 3.78
C GLY A 57 16.74 19.73 4.83
N TRP A 58 15.52 19.30 4.48
CA TRP A 58 14.38 19.41 5.38
C TRP A 58 14.48 18.40 6.53
N PRO A 59 14.13 18.81 7.75
CA PRO A 59 14.07 17.88 8.87
C PRO A 59 12.99 16.81 8.63
N TYR A 60 13.23 15.61 9.17
CA TYR A 60 12.35 14.45 9.02
C TYR A 60 10.86 14.77 9.24
N TRP A 61 10.57 15.52 10.32
CA TRP A 61 9.20 15.85 10.72
C TRP A 61 8.45 16.74 9.72
N LEU A 62 9.16 17.48 8.89
CA LEU A 62 8.59 18.32 7.84
C LEU A 62 8.58 17.58 6.49
N ALA A 63 9.63 16.80 6.21
CA ALA A 63 9.77 16.07 4.96
C ALA A 63 8.71 14.97 4.80
N VAL A 64 8.41 14.22 5.89
CA VAL A 64 7.41 13.13 5.84
C VAL A 64 6.00 13.64 5.49
N PRO A 65 5.39 14.60 6.20
CA PRO A 65 4.07 15.11 5.85
C PRO A 65 4.04 15.76 4.46
N SER A 66 5.13 16.43 4.06
CA SER A 66 5.22 17.08 2.75
C SER A 66 5.30 16.06 1.62
N ALA A 67 6.05 14.96 1.80
CA ALA A 67 6.09 13.87 0.84
C ALA A 67 4.72 13.19 0.68
N ILE A 68 4.02 12.96 1.79
CA ILE A 68 2.66 12.40 1.78
C ILE A 68 1.71 13.33 1.04
N GLY A 69 1.75 14.64 1.33
CA GLY A 69 0.93 15.66 0.66
C GLY A 69 1.23 15.76 -0.84
N ALA A 70 2.51 15.77 -1.21
CA ALA A 70 2.94 15.79 -2.61
C ALA A 70 2.47 14.54 -3.37
N MET A 71 2.56 13.37 -2.76
CA MET A 71 2.09 12.12 -3.37
C MET A 71 0.57 12.03 -3.44
N ALA A 72 -0.15 12.56 -2.46
CA ALA A 72 -1.60 12.68 -2.52
C ALA A 72 -2.04 13.59 -3.68
N LEU A 73 -1.37 14.73 -3.86
CA LEU A 73 -1.60 15.62 -4.99
C LEU A 73 -1.24 14.93 -6.32
N PHE A 74 -0.12 14.22 -6.38
CA PHE A 74 0.28 13.44 -7.56
C PHE A 74 -0.78 12.39 -7.92
N GLY A 75 -1.30 11.63 -6.95
CA GLY A 75 -2.36 10.66 -7.16
C GLY A 75 -3.64 11.30 -7.73
N LEU A 76 -4.02 12.47 -7.22
CA LEU A 76 -5.16 13.24 -7.72
C LEU A 76 -4.91 13.71 -9.16
N LEU A 77 -3.70 14.15 -9.50
CA LEU A 77 -3.34 14.57 -10.85
C LEU A 77 -3.36 13.39 -11.82
N VAL A 78 -2.81 12.24 -11.44
CA VAL A 78 -2.84 11.00 -12.23
C VAL A 78 -4.28 10.57 -12.50
N GLU A 79 -5.15 10.59 -11.47
CA GLU A 79 -6.57 10.31 -11.68
C GLU A 79 -7.19 11.26 -12.70
N ARG A 80 -6.99 12.56 -12.51
CA ARG A 80 -7.64 13.57 -13.33
C ARG A 80 -7.15 13.59 -14.78
N ALA A 81 -5.84 13.44 -14.99
CA ALA A 81 -5.22 13.56 -16.30
C ALA A 81 -5.21 12.26 -17.11
N VAL A 82 -5.11 11.12 -16.43
CA VAL A 82 -4.83 9.83 -17.08
C VAL A 82 -5.93 8.80 -16.86
N ILE A 83 -6.40 8.63 -15.60
CA ILE A 83 -7.38 7.59 -15.30
C ILE A 83 -8.79 8.02 -15.70
N ARG A 84 -9.19 9.25 -15.36
CA ARG A 84 -10.53 9.77 -15.62
C ARG A 84 -10.99 9.69 -17.08
N PRO A 85 -10.17 10.00 -18.09
CA PRO A 85 -10.55 9.87 -19.51
C PRO A 85 -10.84 8.43 -19.95
N ILE A 86 -10.32 7.43 -19.22
CA ILE A 86 -10.41 6.01 -19.55
C ILE A 86 -11.46 5.28 -18.68
N LEU A 87 -12.02 5.96 -17.69
CA LEU A 87 -13.13 5.40 -16.91
C LEU A 87 -14.31 5.07 -17.82
N GLY A 88 -14.83 3.84 -17.69
CA GLY A 88 -15.88 3.30 -18.56
C GLY A 88 -15.36 2.42 -19.71
N GLN A 89 -14.06 2.37 -19.93
CA GLN A 89 -13.42 1.39 -20.81
C GLN A 89 -13.29 0.02 -20.11
N PRO A 90 -13.06 -1.07 -20.87
CA PRO A 90 -12.87 -2.39 -20.27
C PRO A 90 -11.78 -2.37 -19.17
N ALA A 91 -11.98 -3.13 -18.10
CA ALA A 91 -11.07 -3.20 -16.95
C ALA A 91 -9.61 -3.50 -17.35
N PHE A 92 -9.41 -4.29 -18.40
CA PHE A 92 -8.09 -4.60 -18.95
C PHE A 92 -7.33 -3.34 -19.39
N SER A 93 -8.00 -2.37 -20.01
CA SER A 93 -7.37 -1.12 -20.46
C SER A 93 -6.85 -0.29 -19.28
N ILE A 94 -7.60 -0.24 -18.19
CA ILE A 94 -7.20 0.49 -16.97
C ILE A 94 -6.01 -0.22 -16.30
N VAL A 95 -6.03 -1.55 -16.23
CA VAL A 95 -4.91 -2.33 -15.71
C VAL A 95 -3.63 -2.08 -16.51
N MET A 96 -3.69 -2.17 -17.83
CA MET A 96 -2.52 -1.91 -18.71
C MET A 96 -2.01 -0.49 -18.56
N LEU A 97 -2.91 0.49 -18.45
CA LEU A 97 -2.55 1.88 -18.23
C LEU A 97 -1.81 2.06 -16.90
N THR A 98 -2.29 1.47 -15.81
CA THR A 98 -1.65 1.59 -14.49
C THR A 98 -0.27 0.93 -14.46
N ILE A 99 -0.09 -0.19 -15.16
CA ILE A 99 1.24 -0.80 -15.37
C ILE A 99 2.15 0.16 -16.15
N GLY A 100 1.64 0.76 -17.25
CA GLY A 100 2.38 1.73 -18.04
C GLY A 100 2.82 2.96 -17.23
N ILE A 101 1.91 3.52 -16.41
CA ILE A 101 2.25 4.62 -15.48
C ILE A 101 3.38 4.20 -14.53
N GLY A 102 3.33 2.99 -14.00
CA GLY A 102 4.35 2.44 -13.12
C GLY A 102 5.73 2.39 -13.80
N TYR A 103 5.81 1.84 -15.00
CA TYR A 103 7.07 1.78 -15.77
C TYR A 103 7.60 3.16 -16.14
N ILE A 104 6.73 4.11 -16.53
CA ILE A 104 7.13 5.49 -16.78
C ILE A 104 7.70 6.13 -15.52
N ALA A 105 7.03 5.98 -14.38
CA ALA A 105 7.47 6.51 -13.10
C ALA A 105 8.85 5.97 -12.72
N ARG A 106 9.06 4.66 -12.84
CA ARG A 106 10.36 4.03 -12.59
C ARG A 106 11.42 4.53 -13.57
N GLY A 107 11.12 4.58 -14.87
CA GLY A 107 12.03 5.07 -15.88
C GLY A 107 12.46 6.52 -15.61
N LEU A 108 11.54 7.39 -15.23
CA LEU A 108 11.85 8.78 -14.88
C LEU A 108 12.79 8.89 -13.67
N ILE A 109 12.56 8.07 -12.63
CA ILE A 109 13.46 8.04 -11.47
C ILE A 109 14.85 7.56 -11.87
N THR A 110 14.96 6.47 -12.65
CA THR A 110 16.25 5.92 -13.06
C THR A 110 17.06 6.84 -13.98
N MET A 111 16.40 7.81 -14.64
CA MET A 111 17.08 8.83 -15.45
C MET A 111 17.76 9.92 -14.60
N ILE A 112 17.46 10.01 -13.29
CA ILE A 112 18.08 11.03 -12.43
C ILE A 112 19.45 10.50 -11.97
N PRO A 113 20.59 11.12 -12.42
CA PRO A 113 21.92 10.66 -12.06
C PRO A 113 22.15 10.75 -10.55
N GLY A 114 22.78 9.73 -9.97
CA GLY A 114 23.13 9.71 -8.55
C GLY A 114 21.97 9.46 -7.59
N ILE A 115 20.72 9.35 -8.08
CA ILE A 115 19.54 9.06 -7.25
C ILE A 115 18.86 7.77 -7.69
N GLY A 116 18.56 7.65 -8.98
CA GLY A 116 17.73 6.57 -9.48
C GLY A 116 18.44 5.24 -9.68
N THR A 117 19.76 5.26 -9.88
CA THR A 117 20.58 4.05 -10.11
C THR A 117 21.24 3.50 -8.86
N GLU A 118 21.33 4.30 -7.81
CA GLU A 118 21.99 3.93 -6.56
C GLU A 118 20.98 3.53 -5.48
N THR A 119 21.49 2.86 -4.46
CA THR A 119 20.71 2.51 -3.27
C THR A 119 20.99 3.54 -2.19
N HIS A 120 19.93 4.16 -1.68
CA HIS A 120 20.04 5.22 -0.69
C HIS A 120 19.50 4.80 0.67
N VAL A 121 20.13 5.33 1.70
CA VAL A 121 19.65 5.21 3.07
C VAL A 121 18.79 6.42 3.39
N LEU A 122 17.56 6.20 3.82
CA LEU A 122 16.71 7.29 4.31
C LEU A 122 17.21 7.74 5.69
N PRO A 123 17.56 9.01 5.89
CA PRO A 123 18.04 9.52 7.18
C PRO A 123 16.87 9.68 8.15
N VAL A 124 16.55 8.62 8.90
CA VAL A 124 15.51 8.65 9.92
C VAL A 124 16.14 8.83 11.32
N PRO A 125 15.51 9.57 12.25
CA PRO A 125 16.06 9.85 13.57
C PRO A 125 16.13 8.64 14.50
N TYR A 126 15.44 7.55 14.18
CA TYR A 126 15.37 6.31 14.97
C TYR A 126 16.09 5.13 14.31
N LYS A 127 16.99 5.43 13.34
CA LYS A 127 17.74 4.40 12.66
C LYS A 127 18.75 3.74 13.62
N ASP A 128 18.87 2.42 13.51
CA ASP A 128 19.79 1.58 14.29
C ASP A 128 19.51 1.56 15.80
N ASP A 129 18.44 2.20 16.27
CA ASP A 129 18.02 2.13 17.66
C ASP A 129 17.37 0.77 17.98
N ILE A 130 17.76 0.21 19.13
CA ILE A 130 17.34 -1.12 19.57
C ILE A 130 16.64 -1.02 20.92
N ALA A 131 15.40 -1.49 20.98
CA ALA A 131 14.66 -1.67 22.23
C ALA A 131 14.98 -3.05 22.82
N ARG A 132 15.51 -3.08 24.05
CA ARG A 132 15.77 -4.31 24.79
C ARG A 132 14.70 -4.50 25.86
N LEU A 133 13.79 -5.44 25.66
CA LEU A 133 12.71 -5.77 26.57
C LEU A 133 12.88 -7.23 27.06
N GLY A 134 13.35 -7.44 28.30
CA GLY A 134 13.40 -8.77 28.92
C GLY A 134 14.19 -9.83 28.13
N GLY A 135 15.29 -9.44 27.43
CA GLY A 135 16.11 -10.33 26.60
C GLY A 135 15.66 -10.46 25.14
N LEU A 136 14.57 -9.79 24.74
CA LEU A 136 14.17 -9.59 23.35
C LEU A 136 14.87 -8.35 22.79
N VAL A 137 15.44 -8.50 21.61
CA VAL A 137 16.03 -7.39 20.84
C VAL A 137 15.09 -7.06 19.69
N ILE A 138 14.50 -5.87 19.74
CA ILE A 138 13.53 -5.42 18.73
C ILE A 138 14.05 -4.12 18.12
N ASN A 139 14.13 -4.03 16.82
CA ASN A 139 14.50 -2.80 16.13
C ASN A 139 13.36 -1.78 16.27
N ILE A 140 13.72 -0.55 16.64
CA ILE A 140 12.70 0.52 16.81
C ILE A 140 11.98 0.79 15.50
N GLU A 141 12.63 0.61 14.34
CA GLU A 141 12.01 0.72 13.01
C GLU A 141 10.77 -0.17 12.89
N GLN A 142 10.81 -1.43 13.38
CA GLN A 142 9.68 -2.36 13.35
C GLN A 142 8.51 -1.87 14.22
N LEU A 143 8.81 -1.32 15.39
CA LEU A 143 7.79 -0.75 16.28
C LEU A 143 7.14 0.49 15.66
N VAL A 144 7.93 1.35 15.03
CA VAL A 144 7.44 2.54 14.32
C VAL A 144 6.51 2.13 13.18
N VAL A 145 6.87 1.12 12.40
CA VAL A 145 6.01 0.59 11.33
C VAL A 145 4.67 0.09 11.88
N ILE A 146 4.69 -0.72 12.94
CA ILE A 146 3.46 -1.26 13.55
C ILE A 146 2.60 -0.12 14.11
N ALA A 147 3.20 0.81 14.85
CA ALA A 147 2.49 1.95 15.43
C ALA A 147 1.89 2.88 14.37
N ALA A 148 2.69 3.24 13.35
CA ALA A 148 2.23 4.09 12.25
C ALA A 148 1.11 3.43 11.46
N THR A 149 1.20 2.12 11.19
CA THR A 149 0.13 1.35 10.54
C THR A 149 -1.15 1.35 11.37
N ALA A 150 -1.04 1.12 12.68
CA ALA A 150 -2.21 1.14 13.57
C ALA A 150 -2.89 2.52 13.59
N VAL A 151 -2.11 3.60 13.70
CA VAL A 151 -2.63 4.97 13.65
C VAL A 151 -3.30 5.27 12.33
N LEU A 152 -2.68 4.89 11.20
CA LEU A 152 -3.28 5.11 9.87
C LEU A 152 -4.56 4.31 9.68
N CYS A 153 -4.59 3.06 10.14
CA CYS A 153 -5.80 2.24 10.08
C CYS A 153 -6.94 2.84 10.90
N LEU A 154 -6.65 3.33 12.11
CA LEU A 154 -7.64 4.03 12.94
C LEU A 154 -8.12 5.32 12.27
N ALA A 155 -7.22 6.11 11.68
CA ALA A 155 -7.56 7.33 10.96
C ALA A 155 -8.45 7.05 9.74
N LEU A 156 -8.11 6.04 8.93
CA LEU A 156 -8.93 5.63 7.79
C LEU A 156 -10.29 5.07 8.25
N PHE A 157 -10.30 4.22 9.29
CA PHE A 157 -11.55 3.72 9.86
C PHE A 157 -12.46 4.86 10.33
N ALA A 158 -11.91 5.84 11.05
CA ALA A 158 -12.65 7.01 11.49
C ALA A 158 -13.15 7.83 10.30
N LEU A 159 -12.32 8.04 9.28
CA LEU A 159 -12.70 8.73 8.06
C LEU A 159 -13.87 8.04 7.35
N PHE A 160 -13.80 6.71 7.15
CA PHE A 160 -14.86 5.97 6.47
C PHE A 160 -16.15 5.83 7.29
N ARG A 161 -16.06 5.78 8.62
CA ARG A 161 -17.23 5.59 9.49
C ARG A 161 -17.94 6.87 9.86
N TYR A 162 -17.19 7.96 10.10
CA TYR A 162 -17.74 9.19 10.68
C TYR A 162 -17.78 10.37 9.69
N SER A 163 -17.05 10.34 8.57
CA SER A 163 -17.08 11.46 7.64
C SER A 163 -18.15 11.31 6.57
N ARG A 164 -18.71 12.43 6.12
CA ARG A 164 -19.65 12.48 4.99
C ARG A 164 -19.02 11.94 3.70
N ILE A 165 -17.73 12.17 3.53
CA ILE A 165 -16.95 11.67 2.38
C ILE A 165 -16.88 10.14 2.43
N GLY A 166 -16.60 9.55 3.60
CA GLY A 166 -16.55 8.10 3.76
C GLY A 166 -17.90 7.43 3.44
N VAL A 167 -19.00 7.99 3.92
CA VAL A 167 -20.35 7.51 3.61
C VAL A 167 -20.64 7.61 2.10
N ALA A 168 -20.27 8.74 1.47
CA ALA A 168 -20.44 8.91 0.02
C ALA A 168 -19.57 7.92 -0.79
N MET A 169 -18.35 7.63 -0.34
CA MET A 169 -17.48 6.61 -0.94
C MET A 169 -18.08 5.21 -0.81
N GLN A 170 -18.65 4.86 0.35
CA GLN A 170 -19.34 3.58 0.54
C GLN A 170 -20.57 3.46 -0.38
N ALA A 171 -21.37 4.50 -0.47
CA ALA A 171 -22.54 4.51 -1.37
C ALA A 171 -22.11 4.35 -2.85
N SER A 172 -21.07 5.09 -3.27
CA SER A 172 -20.52 4.99 -4.63
C SER A 172 -19.93 3.62 -4.93
N SER A 173 -19.32 2.95 -3.95
CA SER A 173 -18.75 1.60 -4.12
C SER A 173 -19.82 0.50 -4.26
N GLN A 174 -21.05 0.74 -3.81
CA GLN A 174 -22.17 -0.22 -3.98
C GLN A 174 -22.85 -0.07 -5.34
N ASN A 175 -23.04 1.15 -5.79
CA ASN A 175 -23.64 1.44 -7.10
C ASN A 175 -23.31 2.88 -7.52
N GLN A 176 -22.33 3.06 -8.41
CA GLN A 176 -21.87 4.36 -8.89
C GLN A 176 -23.00 5.14 -9.60
N LEU A 177 -23.84 4.45 -10.39
CA LEU A 177 -24.92 5.09 -11.14
C LEU A 177 -26.02 5.60 -10.19
N ALA A 178 -26.44 4.79 -9.23
CA ALA A 178 -27.41 5.20 -8.22
C ALA A 178 -26.88 6.36 -7.38
N ALA A 179 -25.61 6.30 -6.94
CA ALA A 179 -24.96 7.38 -6.21
C ALA A 179 -24.97 8.70 -7.00
N TYR A 180 -24.67 8.64 -8.30
CA TYR A 180 -24.69 9.80 -9.19
C TYR A 180 -26.10 10.42 -9.27
N TYR A 181 -27.15 9.62 -9.45
CA TYR A 181 -28.54 10.10 -9.48
C TYR A 181 -29.00 10.71 -8.16
N MET A 182 -28.41 10.28 -7.03
CA MET A 182 -28.64 10.88 -5.71
C MET A 182 -27.81 12.14 -5.45
N GLY A 183 -27.11 12.67 -6.47
CA GLY A 183 -26.33 13.90 -6.40
C GLY A 183 -24.93 13.76 -5.80
N ILE A 184 -24.43 12.53 -5.62
CA ILE A 184 -23.07 12.30 -5.14
C ILE A 184 -22.08 12.54 -6.29
N PRO A 185 -21.07 13.43 -6.12
CA PRO A 185 -20.10 13.75 -7.17
C PRO A 185 -19.04 12.63 -7.32
N VAL A 186 -19.41 11.50 -7.95
CA VAL A 186 -18.59 10.28 -8.09
C VAL A 186 -17.18 10.58 -8.64
N GLN A 187 -17.08 11.47 -9.63
CA GLN A 187 -15.77 11.85 -10.19
C GLN A 187 -14.83 12.52 -9.18
N ARG A 188 -15.36 13.38 -8.28
CA ARG A 188 -14.55 13.99 -7.22
C ARG A 188 -14.13 12.96 -6.18
N LEU A 189 -15.02 12.01 -5.89
CA LEU A 189 -14.71 10.91 -4.96
C LEU A 189 -13.61 10.01 -5.52
N ASN A 190 -13.63 9.68 -6.80
CA ASN A 190 -12.57 8.91 -7.43
C ASN A 190 -11.21 9.62 -7.29
N GLY A 191 -11.16 10.94 -7.55
CA GLY A 191 -9.94 11.73 -7.35
C GLY A 191 -9.44 11.70 -5.89
N LEU A 192 -10.36 11.82 -4.90
CA LEU A 192 -10.01 11.71 -3.49
C LEU A 192 -9.49 10.32 -3.12
N VAL A 193 -10.07 9.26 -3.68
CA VAL A 193 -9.60 7.88 -3.45
C VAL A 193 -8.18 7.70 -3.97
N TRP A 194 -7.88 8.19 -5.18
CA TRP A 194 -6.53 8.12 -5.74
C TRP A 194 -5.53 8.95 -4.92
N ALA A 195 -5.94 10.13 -4.42
CA ALA A 195 -5.12 10.93 -3.51
C ALA A 195 -4.82 10.18 -2.20
N LEU A 196 -5.85 9.58 -1.59
CA LEU A 196 -5.69 8.77 -0.37
C LEU A 196 -4.81 7.53 -0.62
N ALA A 197 -5.04 6.80 -1.71
CA ALA A 197 -4.27 5.61 -2.04
C ALA A 197 -2.79 5.93 -2.28
N ALA A 198 -2.50 7.03 -3.00
CA ALA A 198 -1.13 7.50 -3.21
C ALA A 198 -0.47 8.00 -1.91
N GLY A 199 -1.23 8.68 -1.04
CA GLY A 199 -0.77 9.08 0.29
C GLY A 199 -0.43 7.87 1.19
N VAL A 200 -1.29 6.86 1.21
CA VAL A 200 -1.05 5.60 1.94
C VAL A 200 0.16 4.86 1.36
N ALA A 201 0.31 4.82 0.03
CA ALA A 201 1.49 4.25 -0.62
C ALA A 201 2.78 4.99 -0.21
N ALA A 202 2.74 6.33 -0.17
CA ALA A 202 3.88 7.12 0.29
C ALA A 202 4.27 6.81 1.75
N ILE A 203 3.28 6.68 2.63
CA ILE A 203 3.52 6.26 4.02
C ILE A 203 4.18 4.87 4.05
N ALA A 204 3.65 3.91 3.30
CA ALA A 204 4.25 2.57 3.23
C ALA A 204 5.70 2.62 2.72
N GLY A 205 5.99 3.45 1.69
CA GLY A 205 7.32 3.63 1.14
C GLY A 205 8.31 4.27 2.14
N LEU A 206 7.88 5.30 2.84
CA LEU A 206 8.67 5.97 3.88
C LEU A 206 8.97 5.07 5.08
N LEU A 207 8.01 4.22 5.47
CA LEU A 207 8.18 3.24 6.55
C LEU A 207 9.04 2.05 6.13
N LEU A 208 9.00 1.66 4.87
CA LEU A 208 9.80 0.56 4.33
C LEU A 208 11.25 0.97 4.06
N ALA A 209 11.48 2.23 3.67
CA ALA A 209 12.78 2.76 3.27
C ALA A 209 13.92 2.53 4.27
N PRO A 210 13.76 2.70 5.59
CA PRO A 210 14.80 2.39 6.57
C PRO A 210 15.18 0.91 6.59
N ILE A 211 14.23 0.01 6.34
CA ILE A 211 14.41 -1.45 6.44
C ILE A 211 15.07 -2.03 5.18
N THR A 212 14.64 -1.58 3.98
CA THR A 212 15.07 -2.17 2.69
C THR A 212 15.90 -1.24 1.84
N PHE A 213 16.18 -0.03 2.31
CA PHE A 213 16.77 1.07 1.55
C PHE A 213 15.87 1.58 0.42
N VAL A 214 16.18 2.76 -0.11
CA VAL A 214 15.47 3.37 -1.25
C VAL A 214 16.19 3.04 -2.55
N HIS A 215 15.53 2.34 -3.45
CA HIS A 215 16.07 1.97 -4.76
C HIS A 215 14.95 1.79 -5.79
N ALA A 216 15.25 1.90 -7.08
CA ALA A 216 14.25 1.88 -8.16
C ALA A 216 13.44 0.59 -8.25
N ASN A 217 13.96 -0.55 -7.75
CA ASN A 217 13.25 -1.82 -7.76
C ASN A 217 12.30 -2.02 -6.58
N MET A 218 12.24 -1.05 -5.64
CA MET A 218 11.38 -1.09 -4.47
C MET A 218 9.89 -1.26 -4.84
N GLY A 219 9.47 -0.75 -6.00
CA GLY A 219 8.11 -0.90 -6.53
C GLY A 219 7.64 -2.35 -6.68
N PHE A 220 8.56 -3.32 -6.93
CA PHE A 220 8.20 -4.74 -7.03
C PHE A 220 7.68 -5.34 -5.71
N ILE A 221 7.97 -4.71 -4.57
CA ILE A 221 7.39 -5.12 -3.28
C ILE A 221 5.86 -4.93 -3.29
N GLY A 222 5.37 -3.97 -4.07
CA GLY A 222 3.93 -3.81 -4.31
C GLY A 222 3.26 -5.04 -4.91
N LEU A 223 3.95 -5.77 -5.80
CA LEU A 223 3.44 -7.03 -6.35
C LEU A 223 3.33 -8.12 -5.28
N LYS A 224 4.24 -8.14 -4.28
CA LYS A 224 4.16 -9.05 -3.13
C LYS A 224 3.03 -8.67 -2.16
N ALA A 225 2.61 -7.42 -2.15
CA ALA A 225 1.46 -6.99 -1.35
C ALA A 225 0.10 -7.29 -2.01
N PHE A 226 0.07 -7.57 -3.31
CA PHE A 226 -1.15 -7.98 -4.00
C PHE A 226 -1.79 -9.26 -3.42
N PRO A 227 -1.05 -10.34 -3.13
CA PRO A 227 -1.51 -11.48 -2.34
C PRO A 227 -2.22 -11.08 -1.05
N ALA A 228 -1.75 -10.08 -0.33
CA ALA A 228 -2.37 -9.61 0.90
C ALA A 228 -3.78 -9.03 0.66
N ALA A 229 -3.97 -8.26 -0.43
CA ALA A 229 -5.28 -7.74 -0.81
C ALA A 229 -6.25 -8.85 -1.23
N VAL A 230 -5.76 -9.88 -1.93
CA VAL A 230 -6.56 -11.06 -2.33
C VAL A 230 -7.00 -11.86 -1.11
N VAL A 231 -6.06 -12.20 -0.22
CA VAL A 231 -6.33 -12.97 1.00
C VAL A 231 -7.28 -12.21 1.92
N GLY A 232 -7.07 -10.91 2.08
CA GLY A 232 -7.95 -10.04 2.87
C GLY A 232 -9.34 -9.88 2.28
N GLY A 233 -9.43 -9.86 0.96
CA GLY A 233 -10.63 -9.56 0.16
C GLY A 233 -10.66 -8.11 -0.31
N PHE A 234 -10.75 -7.90 -1.62
CA PHE A 234 -10.72 -6.56 -2.25
C PHE A 234 -11.87 -5.63 -1.87
N SER A 235 -12.93 -6.14 -1.28
CA SER A 235 -14.07 -5.33 -0.80
C SER A 235 -13.91 -4.82 0.63
N SER A 236 -12.89 -5.27 1.37
CA SER A 236 -12.75 -5.00 2.81
C SER A 236 -11.44 -4.31 3.17
N LEU A 237 -11.51 -3.05 3.67
CA LEU A 237 -10.34 -2.33 4.17
C LEU A 237 -9.66 -3.02 5.37
N PRO A 238 -10.42 -3.46 6.42
CA PRO A 238 -9.83 -4.26 7.50
C PRO A 238 -9.24 -5.57 7.00
N GLY A 239 -9.87 -6.17 5.97
CA GLY A 239 -9.38 -7.38 5.32
C GLY A 239 -7.98 -7.23 4.76
N ALA A 240 -7.69 -6.11 4.08
CA ALA A 240 -6.37 -5.82 3.51
C ALA A 240 -5.26 -5.86 4.57
N ILE A 241 -5.51 -5.30 5.75
CA ILE A 241 -4.55 -5.32 6.86
C ILE A 241 -4.37 -6.74 7.41
N VAL A 242 -5.46 -7.45 7.66
CA VAL A 242 -5.38 -8.84 8.15
C VAL A 242 -4.68 -9.73 7.13
N GLY A 243 -4.99 -9.58 5.84
CA GLY A 243 -4.30 -10.28 4.75
C GLY A 243 -2.80 -9.95 4.72
N GLY A 244 -2.45 -8.68 4.90
CA GLY A 244 -1.05 -8.24 5.02
C GLY A 244 -0.32 -8.91 6.17
N LEU A 245 -0.92 -8.92 7.35
CA LEU A 245 -0.36 -9.57 8.54
C LEU A 245 -0.16 -11.07 8.34
N ILE A 246 -1.14 -11.76 7.75
CA ILE A 246 -1.03 -13.20 7.45
C ILE A 246 0.13 -13.45 6.49
N ILE A 247 0.20 -12.73 5.37
CA ILE A 247 1.27 -12.90 4.38
C ILE A 247 2.63 -12.58 4.99
N GLY A 248 2.78 -11.48 5.75
CA GLY A 248 4.03 -11.09 6.37
C GLY A 248 4.55 -12.12 7.38
N VAL A 249 3.66 -12.67 8.22
CA VAL A 249 4.03 -13.71 9.18
C VAL A 249 4.38 -15.02 8.48
N VAL A 250 3.59 -15.43 7.48
CA VAL A 250 3.87 -16.65 6.70
C VAL A 250 5.19 -16.52 5.95
N GLU A 251 5.48 -15.38 5.34
CA GLU A 251 6.73 -15.11 4.64
C GLU A 251 7.94 -15.15 5.59
N ALA A 252 7.80 -14.58 6.80
CA ALA A 252 8.84 -14.63 7.82
C ALA A 252 9.12 -16.06 8.29
N LEU A 253 8.07 -16.85 8.56
CA LEU A 253 8.20 -18.26 8.95
C LEU A 253 8.78 -19.11 7.82
N ALA A 254 8.32 -18.92 6.58
CA ALA A 254 8.84 -19.63 5.43
C ALA A 254 10.33 -19.34 5.20
N GLY A 255 10.74 -18.07 5.35
CA GLY A 255 12.15 -17.69 5.20
C GLY A 255 13.08 -18.24 6.28
N PHE A 256 12.53 -18.62 7.45
CA PHE A 256 13.32 -19.20 8.53
C PHE A 256 13.37 -20.75 8.49
N TYR A 257 12.26 -21.41 8.16
CA TYR A 257 12.14 -22.85 8.24
C TYR A 257 12.34 -23.58 6.91
N LEU A 258 12.17 -22.90 5.77
CA LEU A 258 12.25 -23.49 4.44
C LEU A 258 13.54 -23.04 3.71
N PRO A 259 14.00 -23.78 2.70
CA PRO A 259 15.16 -23.41 1.89
C PRO A 259 15.01 -22.04 1.22
N GLU A 260 16.13 -21.44 0.82
CA GLU A 260 16.16 -20.19 0.08
C GLU A 260 15.25 -20.23 -1.15
N GLY A 261 14.49 -19.14 -1.38
CA GLY A 261 13.51 -19.02 -2.46
C GLY A 261 12.07 -19.36 -2.05
N PHE A 262 11.84 -20.21 -1.04
CA PHE A 262 10.47 -20.49 -0.58
C PHE A 262 9.80 -19.28 0.09
N LYS A 263 10.57 -18.36 0.63
CA LYS A 263 10.06 -17.10 1.18
C LYS A 263 9.18 -16.36 0.18
N ASP A 264 9.62 -16.23 -1.07
CA ASP A 264 8.89 -15.49 -2.11
C ASP A 264 7.68 -16.26 -2.63
N ILE A 265 7.73 -17.59 -2.60
CA ILE A 265 6.65 -18.46 -3.07
C ILE A 265 5.52 -18.57 -2.03
N ALA A 266 5.85 -18.52 -0.75
CA ALA A 266 4.93 -18.76 0.34
C ALA A 266 3.67 -17.86 0.28
N ALA A 267 3.84 -16.59 -0.06
CA ALA A 267 2.72 -15.66 -0.22
C ALA A 267 1.73 -16.13 -1.30
N TYR A 268 2.22 -16.61 -2.43
CA TYR A 268 1.38 -17.09 -3.54
C TYR A 268 0.71 -18.42 -3.24
N VAL A 269 1.37 -19.31 -2.50
CA VAL A 269 0.77 -20.57 -2.01
C VAL A 269 -0.42 -20.27 -1.11
N VAL A 270 -0.29 -19.31 -0.19
CA VAL A 270 -1.41 -18.88 0.68
C VAL A 270 -2.56 -18.32 -0.15
N VAL A 271 -2.29 -17.53 -1.19
CA VAL A 271 -3.34 -17.03 -2.10
C VAL A 271 -4.06 -18.17 -2.79
N LEU A 272 -3.32 -19.13 -3.35
CA LEU A 272 -3.93 -20.28 -4.05
C LEU A 272 -4.83 -21.08 -3.11
N LEU A 273 -4.35 -21.39 -1.91
CA LEU A 273 -5.15 -22.08 -0.89
C LEU A 273 -6.39 -21.27 -0.50
N MET A 274 -6.24 -19.95 -0.32
CA MET A 274 -7.35 -19.07 0.01
C MET A 274 -8.41 -19.05 -1.09
N LEU A 275 -8.00 -18.92 -2.36
CA LEU A 275 -8.93 -18.91 -3.50
C LEU A 275 -9.66 -20.24 -3.69
N MET A 276 -9.03 -21.37 -3.33
CA MET A 276 -9.67 -22.69 -3.36
C MET A 276 -10.74 -22.83 -2.27
N ILE A 277 -10.52 -22.26 -1.08
CA ILE A 277 -11.41 -22.40 0.08
C ILE A 277 -12.46 -21.29 0.10
N LYS A 278 -12.03 -20.04 -0.13
CA LYS A 278 -12.87 -18.84 -0.05
C LYS A 278 -12.49 -17.82 -1.12
N PRO A 279 -13.04 -17.93 -2.34
CA PRO A 279 -12.64 -17.13 -3.50
C PRO A 279 -12.82 -15.63 -3.33
N ASN A 280 -13.67 -15.18 -2.39
CA ASN A 280 -13.88 -13.76 -2.08
C ASN A 280 -12.89 -13.20 -1.06
N GLY A 281 -11.94 -14.00 -0.57
CA GLY A 281 -11.05 -13.65 0.54
C GLY A 281 -11.72 -13.75 1.91
N LEU A 282 -10.95 -13.47 2.99
CA LEU A 282 -11.42 -13.66 4.37
C LEU A 282 -12.64 -12.78 4.70
N PHE A 283 -12.61 -11.53 4.27
CA PHE A 283 -13.61 -10.50 4.58
C PHE A 283 -14.32 -9.97 3.33
N GLY A 284 -14.19 -10.67 2.18
CA GLY A 284 -14.86 -10.29 0.95
C GLY A 284 -16.37 -10.54 1.05
N GLU A 285 -17.16 -9.57 0.58
CA GLU A 285 -18.60 -9.71 0.44
C GLU A 285 -18.90 -10.70 -0.69
N SER A 286 -19.75 -11.68 -0.42
CA SER A 286 -20.29 -12.53 -1.49
C SER A 286 -21.23 -11.67 -2.35
N LEU A 287 -20.85 -11.40 -3.59
CA LEU A 287 -21.78 -10.88 -4.58
C LEU A 287 -22.89 -11.93 -4.74
N ARG A 288 -23.98 -11.79 -3.99
CA ARG A 288 -25.21 -12.50 -4.32
C ARG A 288 -25.63 -12.00 -5.70
N LYS A 289 -25.42 -12.83 -6.73
CA LYS A 289 -26.08 -12.63 -8.02
C LYS A 289 -27.56 -12.51 -7.71
N LYS A 290 -28.12 -11.30 -7.82
CA LYS A 290 -29.56 -11.15 -7.96
C LYS A 290 -29.89 -11.78 -9.31
N VAL A 291 -30.44 -12.98 -9.25
CA VAL A 291 -31.12 -13.65 -10.35
C VAL A 291 -32.37 -12.85 -10.68
#